data_cb5c701aab439be01d5443baf7a9df5f
#
_entry.id   cb5c701aab439be01d5443baf7a9df5f
#
_cell.length_a   1.000
_cell.length_b   1.000
_cell.length_c   1.000
_cell.angle_alpha   90.00
_cell.angle_beta   90.00
_cell.angle_gamma   90.00
#
_symmetry.space_group_name_H-M   'P 1'
#
loop_
_entity.id
_entity.type
_entity.pdbx_description
1 polymer ?
#
loop_
_entity_poly.entity_id
_entity_poly.type
_entity_poly.pdbx_seq_one_letter_code
_entity_poly.pdbx_strand_id
1 'polypeptide(L)'
;TKDPAYLITLKAYVAEMLKRHDLFFYPEGGRSYSGELKAAKTGLFHAALSADCPNLVIVPVAIAYDLVLEDHILAKQRVKKRQRPFARELAEMVRYAAPMPVAGVDPHSRSDVLELARTVRRHIGGLYKVLPTALFAAAMRPSITKQDLESRIDHLIEELAVRRANLAVTSGAQ
;
A
#
# COMPACT_ATOMS: atom_id res chain seq x y z
N THR A 1 -19.92 -8.82 3.34
CA THR A 1 -21.03 -9.56 3.97
C THR A 1 -21.72 -8.61 4.93
N LYS A 2 -23.06 -8.52 4.86
CA LYS A 2 -23.87 -7.70 5.77
C LYS A 2 -24.51 -8.54 6.88
N ASP A 3 -24.10 -9.80 7.01
CA ASP A 3 -24.63 -10.71 8.01
C ASP A 3 -24.11 -10.32 9.41
N PRO A 4 -24.99 -9.98 10.35
CA PRO A 4 -24.61 -9.61 11.70
C PRO A 4 -23.87 -10.73 12.46
N ALA A 5 -24.29 -11.97 12.28
CA ALA A 5 -23.65 -13.12 12.92
C ALA A 5 -22.20 -13.27 12.46
N TYR A 6 -21.96 -13.13 11.15
CA TYR A 6 -20.60 -13.14 10.61
C TYR A 6 -19.72 -12.03 11.19
N LEU A 7 -20.26 -10.79 11.31
CA LEU A 7 -19.50 -9.66 11.84
C LEU A 7 -19.15 -9.83 13.33
N ILE A 8 -20.05 -10.39 14.12
CA ILE A 8 -19.82 -10.69 15.53
C ILE A 8 -18.73 -11.76 15.66
N THR A 9 -18.86 -12.85 14.90
CA THR A 9 -17.87 -13.94 14.88
C THR A 9 -16.50 -13.47 14.43
N LEU A 10 -16.44 -12.64 13.38
CA LEU A 10 -15.18 -12.07 12.89
C LEU A 10 -14.49 -11.22 13.96
N LYS A 11 -15.23 -10.38 14.68
CA LYS A 11 -14.68 -9.55 15.77
C LYS A 11 -14.11 -10.42 16.89
N ALA A 12 -14.86 -11.43 17.33
CA ALA A 12 -14.41 -12.36 18.37
C ALA A 12 -13.16 -13.12 17.92
N TYR A 13 -13.13 -13.58 16.68
CA TYR A 13 -11.99 -14.26 16.11
C TYR A 13 -10.74 -13.38 16.05
N VAL A 14 -10.87 -12.15 15.57
CA VAL A 14 -9.75 -11.19 15.52
C VAL A 14 -9.22 -10.90 16.92
N ALA A 15 -10.11 -10.71 17.90
CA ALA A 15 -9.73 -10.48 19.30
C ALA A 15 -8.93 -11.65 19.88
N GLU A 16 -9.36 -12.89 19.61
CA GLU A 16 -8.65 -14.07 20.09
C GLU A 16 -7.31 -14.28 19.36
N MET A 17 -7.27 -14.01 18.06
CA MET A 17 -6.04 -14.07 17.28
C MET A 17 -4.97 -13.09 17.77
N LEU A 18 -5.33 -11.86 18.06
CA LEU A 18 -4.40 -10.81 18.49
C LEU A 18 -3.77 -11.07 19.87
N LYS A 19 -4.35 -11.94 20.68
CA LYS A 19 -3.73 -12.36 21.95
C LYS A 19 -2.47 -13.21 21.77
N ARG A 20 -2.29 -13.82 20.60
CA ARG A 20 -1.25 -14.83 20.35
C ARG A 20 -0.46 -14.60 19.06
N HIS A 21 -1.01 -13.85 18.12
CA HIS A 21 -0.49 -13.69 16.75
C HIS A 21 -0.64 -12.26 16.25
N ASP A 22 0.22 -11.86 15.34
CA ASP A 22 0.06 -10.63 14.58
C ASP A 22 -1.02 -10.79 13.50
N LEU A 23 -1.75 -9.71 13.23
CA LEU A 23 -2.77 -9.65 12.20
C LEU A 23 -2.29 -8.79 11.04
N PHE A 24 -2.24 -9.38 9.84
CA PHE A 24 -2.01 -8.64 8.60
C PHE A 24 -3.29 -8.54 7.79
N PHE A 25 -3.62 -7.34 7.32
CA PHE A 25 -4.78 -7.13 6.45
C PHE A 25 -4.60 -5.93 5.52
N TYR A 26 -5.35 -5.94 4.42
CA TYR A 26 -5.42 -4.82 3.50
C TYR A 26 -6.56 -3.89 3.91
N PRO A 27 -6.27 -2.64 4.35
CA PRO A 27 -7.29 -1.75 4.90
C PRO A 27 -8.37 -1.36 3.89
N GLU A 28 -8.07 -1.36 2.60
CA GLU A 28 -9.04 -1.09 1.53
C GLU A 28 -10.09 -2.19 1.36
N GLY A 29 -9.78 -3.40 1.83
CA GLY A 29 -10.66 -4.58 1.74
C GLY A 29 -10.92 -5.05 0.31
N GLY A 30 -10.04 -4.74 -0.64
CA GLY A 30 -10.12 -5.15 -2.03
C GLY A 30 -9.06 -4.49 -2.90
N ARG A 31 -8.91 -4.97 -4.12
CA ARG A 31 -7.97 -4.45 -5.10
C ARG A 31 -8.40 -3.08 -5.64
N SER A 32 -7.44 -2.20 -5.89
CA SER A 32 -7.64 -0.97 -6.66
C SER A 32 -7.36 -1.25 -8.13
N TYR A 33 -8.34 -1.03 -9.00
CA TYR A 33 -8.15 -1.17 -10.45
C TYR A 33 -7.50 0.06 -11.08
N SER A 34 -7.63 1.22 -10.44
CA SER A 34 -7.02 2.48 -10.88
C SER A 34 -5.60 2.70 -10.34
N GLY A 35 -5.13 1.84 -9.40
CA GLY A 35 -3.90 2.06 -8.66
C GLY A 35 -4.01 3.09 -7.54
N GLU A 36 -5.15 3.78 -7.41
CA GLU A 36 -5.38 4.75 -6.34
C GLU A 36 -5.66 4.08 -5.00
N LEU A 37 -5.13 4.67 -3.92
CA LEU A 37 -5.45 4.27 -2.56
C LEU A 37 -6.90 4.61 -2.23
N LYS A 38 -7.73 3.59 -2.06
CA LYS A 38 -9.13 3.74 -1.64
C LYS A 38 -9.24 4.14 -0.17
N ALA A 39 -10.43 4.55 0.23
CA ALA A 39 -10.74 4.78 1.64
C ALA A 39 -10.61 3.48 2.44
N ALA A 40 -9.97 3.57 3.60
CA ALA A 40 -9.84 2.43 4.50
C ALA A 40 -11.19 2.03 5.10
N LYS A 41 -11.45 0.72 5.16
CA LYS A 41 -12.61 0.14 5.85
C LYS A 41 -12.31 0.00 7.33
N THR A 42 -13.18 0.48 8.16
CA THR A 42 -12.98 0.55 9.62
C THR A 42 -13.25 -0.75 10.38
N GLY A 43 -13.86 -1.75 9.74
CA GLY A 43 -14.33 -2.98 10.41
C GLY A 43 -13.24 -3.76 11.14
N LEU A 44 -12.08 -3.99 10.51
CA LEU A 44 -10.95 -4.70 11.14
C LEU A 44 -10.20 -3.82 12.14
N PHE A 45 -10.12 -2.51 11.92
CA PHE A 45 -9.59 -1.58 12.93
C PHE A 45 -10.42 -1.63 14.21
N HIS A 46 -11.73 -1.54 14.07
CA HIS A 46 -12.64 -1.66 15.21
C HIS A 46 -12.49 -3.02 15.92
N ALA A 47 -12.39 -4.11 15.16
CA ALA A 47 -12.22 -5.45 15.75
C ALA A 47 -10.89 -5.55 16.51
N ALA A 48 -9.80 -5.00 15.98
CA ALA A 48 -8.50 -5.00 16.63
C ALA A 48 -8.48 -4.13 17.90
N LEU A 49 -9.05 -2.94 17.85
CA LEU A 49 -9.16 -2.05 19.01
C LEU A 49 -10.03 -2.65 20.12
N SER A 50 -11.10 -3.37 19.74
CA SER A 50 -12.00 -4.05 20.69
C SER A 50 -11.42 -5.32 21.28
N ALA A 51 -10.22 -5.74 20.86
CA ALA A 51 -9.56 -6.95 21.35
C ALA A 51 -8.95 -6.76 22.76
N ASP A 52 -8.89 -5.53 23.25
CA ASP A 52 -8.30 -5.17 24.55
C ASP A 52 -6.88 -5.75 24.74
N CYS A 53 -6.08 -5.71 23.68
CA CYS A 53 -4.70 -6.18 23.71
C CYS A 53 -3.79 -5.08 24.27
N PRO A 54 -3.07 -5.31 25.38
CA PRO A 54 -2.13 -4.35 25.91
C PRO A 54 -0.99 -4.11 24.89
N ASN A 55 -0.58 -2.86 24.76
CA ASN A 55 0.50 -2.46 23.85
C ASN A 55 0.25 -2.75 22.35
N LEU A 56 -1.00 -2.83 21.93
CA LEU A 56 -1.34 -2.98 20.52
C LEU A 56 -0.74 -1.82 19.71
N VAL A 57 -0.06 -2.17 18.64
CA VAL A 57 0.49 -1.20 17.68
C VAL A 57 0.04 -1.54 16.27
N ILE A 58 -0.08 -0.53 15.41
CA ILE A 58 -0.33 -0.70 13.99
C ILE A 58 0.96 -0.32 13.25
N VAL A 59 1.42 -1.21 12.38
CA VAL A 59 2.56 -0.96 11.49
C VAL A 59 2.04 -0.79 10.06
N PRO A 60 1.96 0.44 9.53
CA PRO A 60 1.62 0.64 8.13
C PRO A 60 2.68 0.04 7.21
N VAL A 61 2.24 -0.71 6.21
CA VAL A 61 3.12 -1.39 5.25
C VAL A 61 2.67 -1.04 3.83
N ALA A 62 3.61 -0.71 2.97
CA ALA A 62 3.39 -0.58 1.54
C ALA A 62 4.24 -1.60 0.78
N ILE A 63 3.65 -2.18 -0.25
CA ILE A 63 4.32 -3.10 -1.17
C ILE A 63 4.27 -2.46 -2.55
N ALA A 64 5.43 -2.17 -3.13
CA ALA A 64 5.55 -1.67 -4.50
C ALA A 64 6.12 -2.76 -5.39
N TYR A 65 5.46 -3.03 -6.50
CA TYR A 65 5.90 -4.01 -7.48
C TYR A 65 6.46 -3.28 -8.71
N ASP A 66 7.72 -3.52 -9.06
CA ASP A 66 8.32 -2.98 -10.29
C ASP A 66 7.79 -3.71 -11.53
N LEU A 67 7.51 -5.00 -11.39
CA LEU A 67 6.88 -5.82 -12.43
C LEU A 67 5.69 -6.57 -11.80
N VAL A 68 4.50 -6.33 -12.33
CA VAL A 68 3.33 -7.12 -11.95
C VAL A 68 3.46 -8.49 -12.60
N LEU A 69 3.72 -9.51 -11.79
CA LEU A 69 3.87 -10.90 -12.25
C LEU A 69 2.64 -11.40 -13.05
N GLU A 70 1.49 -10.83 -12.78
CA GLU A 70 0.21 -11.15 -13.44
C GLU A 70 0.13 -10.62 -14.88
N ASP A 71 0.92 -9.62 -15.28
CA ASP A 71 0.92 -9.08 -16.64
C ASP A 71 1.32 -10.13 -17.69
N HIS A 72 2.16 -11.09 -17.30
CA HIS A 72 2.53 -12.21 -18.18
C HIS A 72 1.39 -13.22 -18.39
N ILE A 73 0.49 -13.34 -17.44
CA ILE A 73 -0.71 -14.19 -17.54
C ILE A 73 -1.74 -13.48 -18.40
N LEU A 74 -1.89 -12.17 -18.25
CA LEU A 74 -2.83 -11.35 -19.00
C LEU A 74 -2.38 -11.12 -20.43
N ALA A 75 -1.08 -10.95 -20.68
CA ALA A 75 -0.54 -10.67 -22.02
C ALA A 75 -0.32 -11.91 -22.89
N LYS A 76 -0.51 -13.15 -22.39
CA LYS A 76 -0.31 -14.42 -23.12
C LYS A 76 1.04 -14.55 -23.85
N GLN A 77 2.06 -13.81 -23.45
CA GLN A 77 3.34 -13.82 -24.12
C GLN A 77 4.31 -14.83 -23.47
N ARG A 78 4.82 -15.75 -24.31
CA ARG A 78 5.80 -16.79 -23.92
C ARG A 78 7.21 -16.20 -23.81
N VAL A 79 7.50 -15.44 -22.75
CA VAL A 79 8.87 -15.01 -22.49
C VAL A 79 9.47 -15.86 -21.38
N LYS A 80 10.56 -16.59 -21.66
CA LYS A 80 11.32 -17.31 -20.65
C LYS A 80 11.95 -16.31 -19.68
N LYS A 81 11.44 -16.26 -18.46
CA LYS A 81 11.91 -15.36 -17.41
C LYS A 81 13.16 -15.92 -16.74
N ARG A 82 14.23 -15.11 -16.67
CA ARG A 82 15.39 -15.41 -15.83
C ARG A 82 14.97 -15.15 -14.38
N GLN A 83 14.84 -16.19 -13.58
CA GLN A 83 14.48 -16.08 -12.18
C GLN A 83 15.59 -15.33 -11.41
N ARG A 84 15.23 -14.15 -10.86
CA ARG A 84 16.05 -13.48 -9.85
C ARG A 84 15.70 -14.04 -8.47
N PRO A 85 16.63 -14.01 -7.50
CA PRO A 85 16.34 -14.48 -6.14
C PRO A 85 15.20 -13.64 -5.54
N PHE A 86 14.07 -14.28 -5.25
CA PHE A 86 12.84 -13.68 -4.72
C PHE A 86 13.08 -12.83 -3.46
N ALA A 87 13.96 -13.28 -2.57
CA ALA A 87 14.25 -12.57 -1.32
C ALA A 87 14.86 -11.17 -1.54
N ARG A 88 15.66 -10.97 -2.60
CA ARG A 88 16.28 -9.68 -2.90
C ARG A 88 15.27 -8.70 -3.50
N GLU A 89 14.38 -9.19 -4.36
CA GLU A 89 13.30 -8.37 -4.91
C GLU A 89 12.29 -7.95 -3.82
N LEU A 90 11.98 -8.85 -2.88
CA LEU A 90 11.05 -8.56 -1.79
C LEU A 90 11.57 -7.48 -0.84
N ALA A 91 12.87 -7.47 -0.53
CA ALA A 91 13.47 -6.49 0.37
C ALA A 91 13.43 -5.05 -0.18
N GLU A 92 13.44 -4.89 -1.51
CA GLU A 92 13.35 -3.58 -2.16
C GLU A 92 11.91 -3.08 -2.31
N MET A 93 10.93 -3.97 -2.25
CA MET A 93 9.52 -3.70 -2.54
C MET A 93 8.69 -3.42 -1.28
N VAL A 94 9.08 -3.95 -0.13
CA VAL A 94 8.31 -3.81 1.12
C VAL A 94 8.87 -2.68 1.97
N ARG A 95 8.01 -1.74 2.34
CA ARG A 95 8.33 -0.61 3.19
C ARG A 95 7.42 -0.59 4.42
N TYR A 96 8.02 -0.30 5.58
CA TYR A 96 7.34 -0.19 6.86
C TYR A 96 7.44 1.24 7.38
N ALA A 97 6.34 1.76 7.92
CA ALA A 97 6.38 2.96 8.76
C ALA A 97 6.75 2.58 10.20
N ALA A 98 7.05 3.60 11.00
CA ALA A 98 7.19 3.41 12.44
C ALA A 98 5.90 2.82 13.04
N PRO A 99 6.00 1.94 14.04
CA PRO A 99 4.86 1.43 14.77
C PRO A 99 4.04 2.58 15.38
N MET A 100 2.75 2.54 15.20
CA MET A 100 1.80 3.53 15.72
C MET A 100 1.08 2.94 16.91
N PRO A 101 1.29 3.46 18.14
CA PRO A 101 0.50 3.03 19.28
C PRO A 101 -0.96 3.46 19.09
N VAL A 102 -1.89 2.60 19.49
CA VAL A 102 -3.33 2.88 19.45
C VAL A 102 -3.89 3.23 20.82
N ALA A 103 -3.03 3.42 21.81
CA ALA A 103 -3.44 3.85 23.16
C ALA A 103 -4.20 5.18 23.08
N GLY A 104 -5.37 5.21 23.73
CA GLY A 104 -6.26 6.38 23.75
C GLY A 104 -7.25 6.48 22.60
N VAL A 105 -7.23 5.55 21.65
CA VAL A 105 -8.27 5.45 20.60
C VAL A 105 -9.47 4.69 21.17
N ASP A 106 -10.61 5.35 21.29
CA ASP A 106 -11.84 4.71 21.74
C ASP A 106 -12.44 3.82 20.63
N PRO A 107 -12.52 2.48 20.81
CA PRO A 107 -13.13 1.59 19.83
C PRO A 107 -14.64 1.85 19.65
N HIS A 108 -15.31 2.47 20.62
CA HIS A 108 -16.73 2.79 20.53
C HIS A 108 -16.99 4.14 19.85
N SER A 109 -15.98 4.99 19.74
CA SER A 109 -16.04 6.25 19.00
C SER A 109 -15.82 5.99 17.51
N ARG A 110 -16.89 6.12 16.71
CA ARG A 110 -16.80 6.00 15.25
C ARG A 110 -15.84 7.03 14.63
N SER A 111 -15.75 8.22 15.19
CA SER A 111 -14.83 9.28 14.73
C SER A 111 -13.38 8.89 14.93
N ASP A 112 -13.03 8.34 16.10
CA ASP A 112 -11.65 7.97 16.46
C ASP A 112 -11.16 6.82 15.59
N VAL A 113 -12.00 5.79 15.42
CA VAL A 113 -11.67 4.67 14.53
C VAL A 113 -11.50 5.12 13.08
N LEU A 114 -12.33 6.07 12.62
CA LEU A 114 -12.20 6.61 11.27
C LEU A 114 -10.95 7.45 11.10
N GLU A 115 -10.58 8.26 12.10
CA GLU A 115 -9.36 9.07 12.05
C GLU A 115 -8.11 8.20 12.11
N LEU A 116 -8.10 7.17 12.94
CA LEU A 116 -7.04 6.16 12.94
C LEU A 116 -6.89 5.53 11.54
N ALA A 117 -7.98 5.08 10.94
CA ALA A 117 -7.97 4.47 9.61
C ALA A 117 -7.45 5.43 8.52
N ARG A 118 -7.82 6.72 8.59
CA ARG A 118 -7.30 7.78 7.70
C ARG A 118 -5.81 8.00 7.90
N THR A 119 -5.37 8.02 9.15
CA THR A 119 -3.97 8.21 9.49
C THR A 119 -3.10 7.04 9.01
N VAL A 120 -3.53 5.81 9.23
CA VAL A 120 -2.86 4.61 8.69
C VAL A 120 -2.80 4.67 7.16
N ARG A 121 -3.91 5.01 6.48
CA ARG A 121 -3.94 5.19 5.03
C ARG A 121 -2.94 6.25 4.54
N ARG A 122 -2.84 7.38 5.25
CA ARG A 122 -1.88 8.45 4.92
C ARG A 122 -0.44 7.96 5.05
N HIS A 123 -0.11 7.23 6.10
CA HIS A 123 1.22 6.63 6.28
C HIS A 123 1.53 5.61 5.18
N ILE A 124 0.59 4.73 4.85
CA ILE A 124 0.76 3.78 3.72
C ILE A 124 1.04 4.55 2.42
N GLY A 125 0.27 5.62 2.15
CA GLY A 125 0.47 6.46 0.96
C GLY A 125 1.87 7.09 0.89
N GLY A 126 2.40 7.55 2.02
CA GLY A 126 3.76 8.10 2.11
C GLY A 126 4.88 7.08 1.94
N LEU A 127 4.60 5.79 2.12
CA LEU A 127 5.57 4.71 1.94
C LEU A 127 5.73 4.28 0.47
N TYR A 128 4.74 4.55 -0.37
CA TYR A 128 4.82 4.16 -1.78
C TYR A 128 6.00 4.83 -2.46
N LYS A 129 6.76 4.01 -3.19
CA LYS A 129 7.90 4.46 -3.97
C LYS A 129 7.48 4.62 -5.42
N VAL A 130 7.78 5.77 -5.99
CA VAL A 130 7.58 6.03 -7.42
C VAL A 130 8.70 5.33 -8.18
N LEU A 131 8.36 4.31 -8.93
CA LEU A 131 9.30 3.47 -9.67
C LEU A 131 9.55 4.05 -11.07
N PRO A 132 10.72 3.76 -11.68
CA PRO A 132 11.03 4.20 -13.05
C PRO A 132 9.97 3.76 -14.07
N THR A 133 9.49 2.54 -13.95
CA THR A 133 8.43 1.97 -14.80
C THR A 133 7.12 2.76 -14.72
N ALA A 134 6.75 3.23 -13.52
CA ALA A 134 5.57 4.06 -13.31
C ALA A 134 5.72 5.45 -13.95
N LEU A 135 6.91 6.07 -13.84
CA LEU A 135 7.22 7.35 -14.49
C LEU A 135 7.15 7.23 -16.02
N PHE A 136 7.78 6.18 -16.54
CA PHE A 136 7.76 5.90 -17.96
C PHE A 136 6.34 5.69 -18.49
N ALA A 137 5.54 4.87 -17.81
CA ALA A 137 4.14 4.61 -18.19
C ALA A 137 3.29 5.89 -18.14
N ALA A 138 3.50 6.75 -17.14
CA ALA A 138 2.78 8.03 -17.01
C ALA A 138 3.18 9.05 -18.09
N ALA A 139 4.45 9.01 -18.53
CA ALA A 139 4.96 9.91 -19.57
C ALA A 139 4.57 9.49 -20.98
N MET A 140 4.37 8.18 -21.23
CA MET A 140 4.08 7.63 -22.55
C MET A 140 2.81 8.20 -23.17
N ARG A 141 2.88 8.45 -24.48
CA ARG A 141 1.76 8.83 -25.36
C ARG A 141 1.93 8.13 -26.71
N PRO A 142 0.84 7.90 -27.46
CA PRO A 142 0.96 7.43 -28.84
C PRO A 142 1.85 8.37 -29.66
N SER A 143 2.76 7.80 -30.42
CA SER A 143 3.67 8.53 -31.32
C SER A 143 4.55 9.59 -30.66
N ILE A 144 4.92 9.40 -29.39
CA ILE A 144 5.84 10.30 -28.68
C ILE A 144 7.28 10.14 -29.21
N THR A 145 7.99 11.24 -29.40
CA THR A 145 9.43 11.19 -29.71
C THR A 145 10.24 10.88 -28.44
N LYS A 146 11.47 10.39 -28.62
CA LYS A 146 12.37 10.12 -27.50
C LYS A 146 12.63 11.39 -26.66
N GLN A 147 12.88 12.50 -27.34
CA GLN A 147 13.17 13.79 -26.70
C GLN A 147 11.97 14.31 -25.89
N ASP A 148 10.75 14.20 -26.44
CA ASP A 148 9.55 14.62 -25.73
C ASP A 148 9.28 13.71 -24.53
N LEU A 149 9.56 12.40 -24.65
CA LEU A 149 9.42 11.46 -23.56
C LEU A 149 10.38 11.79 -22.40
N GLU A 150 11.65 12.04 -22.70
CA GLU A 150 12.66 12.44 -21.71
C GLU A 150 12.23 13.74 -21.00
N SER A 151 11.86 14.74 -21.74
CA SER A 151 11.39 16.04 -21.19
C SER A 151 10.16 15.87 -20.29
N ARG A 152 9.22 14.99 -20.64
CA ARG A 152 8.05 14.72 -19.82
C ARG A 152 8.39 13.94 -18.53
N ILE A 153 9.34 13.03 -18.60
CA ILE A 153 9.83 12.29 -17.42
C ILE A 153 10.50 13.27 -16.45
N ASP A 154 11.37 14.15 -16.95
CA ASP A 154 12.04 15.15 -16.12
C ASP A 154 11.02 16.07 -15.44
N HIS A 155 10.04 16.57 -16.17
CA HIS A 155 8.97 17.39 -15.59
C HIS A 155 8.17 16.64 -14.52
N LEU A 156 7.85 15.37 -14.73
CA LEU A 156 7.17 14.54 -13.72
C LEU A 156 8.02 14.35 -12.46
N ILE A 157 9.33 14.15 -12.63
CA ILE A 157 10.28 14.02 -11.50
C ILE A 157 10.31 15.31 -10.68
N GLU A 158 10.40 16.46 -11.33
CA GLU A 158 10.39 17.78 -10.68
C GLU A 158 9.07 18.00 -9.91
N GLU A 159 7.93 17.76 -10.55
CA GLU A 159 6.62 17.90 -9.90
C GLU A 159 6.48 17.01 -8.66
N LEU A 160 6.91 15.75 -8.78
CA LEU A 160 6.87 14.79 -7.68
C LEU A 160 7.86 15.15 -6.57
N ALA A 161 9.03 15.70 -6.90
CA ALA A 161 10.00 16.18 -5.93
C ALA A 161 9.45 17.35 -5.11
N VAL A 162 8.78 18.31 -5.75
CA VAL A 162 8.08 19.42 -5.07
C VAL A 162 7.03 18.89 -4.09
N ARG A 163 6.32 17.82 -4.45
CA ARG A 163 5.35 17.14 -3.59
C ARG A 163 5.98 16.21 -2.55
N ARG A 164 7.31 16.16 -2.47
CA ARG A 164 8.08 15.28 -1.57
C ARG A 164 7.72 13.80 -1.73
N ALA A 165 7.44 13.38 -2.96
CA ALA A 165 7.19 11.98 -3.26
C ALA A 165 8.46 11.14 -3.04
N ASN A 166 8.28 9.89 -2.62
CA ASN A 166 9.38 8.95 -2.44
C ASN A 166 9.83 8.40 -3.82
N LEU A 167 10.78 9.09 -4.44
CA LEU A 167 11.28 8.73 -5.76
C LEU A 167 12.34 7.62 -5.70
N ALA A 168 12.27 6.67 -6.63
CA ALA A 168 13.31 5.65 -6.83
C ALA A 168 14.45 6.15 -7.73
N VAL A 169 14.22 7.24 -8.45
CA VAL A 169 15.17 7.90 -9.37
C VAL A 169 15.32 9.35 -9.01
N THR A 170 16.52 9.88 -9.23
CA THR A 170 16.81 11.31 -9.17
C THR A 170 17.00 11.85 -10.58
N SER A 171 16.54 13.07 -10.84
CA SER A 171 16.78 13.76 -12.10
C SER A 171 18.28 13.84 -12.38
N GLY A 172 18.69 13.56 -13.61
CA GLY A 172 20.09 13.66 -14.03
C GLY A 172 21.02 12.52 -13.59
N ALA A 173 20.51 11.45 -13.06
CA ALA A 173 21.29 10.27 -12.75
C ALA A 173 21.28 9.29 -13.94
N GLN A 174 22.32 9.38 -14.79
CA GLN A 174 23.00 8.37 -15.60
C GLN A 174 22.15 7.47 -16.51
#